data_f62fdb5d2d244c180da1bca134d2abcd
#
_entry.id   f62fdb5d2d244c180da1bca134d2abcd
#
_cell.length_a   1.000
_cell.length_b   1.000
_cell.length_c   1.000
_cell.angle_alpha   90.00
_cell.angle_beta   90.00
_cell.angle_gamma   90.00
#
_symmetry.space_group_name_H-M   'P 1'
#
loop_
_entity.id
_entity.type
_entity.pdbx_description
1 polymer ?
#
loop_
_entity_poly.entity_id
_entity_poly.type
_entity_poly.pdbx_seq_one_letter_code
_entity_poly.pdbx_strand_id
1 'polypeptide(L)'
;MNDLIRTFTPEKRRLLQEAAEHGHSCGLDYAQVCKCAPIPHPVGNVICLGENYMQHAEESYRFQKVDYHGEQPYAVYFDKKVLRALGDGEAIDGHLDFVSKLDYEVELAVVLGRDALHVREEDVGDYIFGYSVANDVSARDVQYRHKQNFLGKSLDTFFAMGPVIVTADEFPCPPALSIRSFVNGELRQNSVTDQVFFNIRHIVSELSQGMTLPAGTILITGTPAGVGMLSLIHI
;
A
#
# COMPACT_ATOMS: atom_id res chain seq x y z
N MET A 1 7.73 -5.00 15.06
CA MET A 1 7.19 -3.72 14.57
C MET A 1 5.78 -3.43 15.10
N ASN A 2 4.82 -4.35 15.02
CA ASN A 2 3.45 -4.13 15.49
C ASN A 2 3.38 -3.67 16.96
N ASP A 3 4.15 -4.27 17.86
CA ASP A 3 4.20 -3.84 19.26
C ASP A 3 4.82 -2.45 19.43
N LEU A 4 5.81 -2.11 18.61
CA LEU A 4 6.39 -0.76 18.61
C LEU A 4 5.33 0.26 18.20
N ILE A 5 4.60 -0.01 17.10
CA ILE A 5 3.54 0.89 16.60
C ILE A 5 2.46 1.12 17.67
N ARG A 6 1.94 0.04 18.26
CA ARG A 6 0.88 0.12 19.29
C ARG A 6 1.29 0.87 20.55
N THR A 7 2.56 0.83 20.87
CA THR A 7 3.11 1.43 22.09
C THR A 7 3.99 2.65 21.81
N PHE A 8 3.90 3.23 20.60
CA PHE A 8 4.72 4.33 20.18
C PHE A 8 4.34 5.61 20.95
N THR A 9 5.33 6.21 21.60
CA THR A 9 5.18 7.42 22.40
C THR A 9 6.21 8.47 21.96
N PRO A 10 6.01 9.76 22.27
CA PRO A 10 7.02 10.78 22.04
C PRO A 10 8.38 10.46 22.68
N GLU A 11 8.37 9.80 23.85
CA GLU A 11 9.60 9.37 24.52
C GLU A 11 10.32 8.28 23.71
N LYS A 12 9.59 7.26 23.21
CA LYS A 12 10.19 6.23 22.34
C LYS A 12 10.74 6.83 21.05
N ARG A 13 10.05 7.81 20.48
CA ARG A 13 10.54 8.54 19.31
C ARG A 13 11.88 9.19 19.64
N ARG A 14 11.98 9.95 20.74
CA ARG A 14 13.21 10.60 21.15
C ARG A 14 14.36 9.61 21.34
N LEU A 15 14.09 8.47 22.01
CA LEU A 15 15.10 7.42 22.19
C LEU A 15 15.59 6.84 20.86
N LEU A 16 14.72 6.65 19.88
CA LEU A 16 15.10 6.17 18.54
C LEU A 16 15.91 7.22 17.77
N GLN A 17 15.56 8.50 17.89
CA GLN A 17 16.33 9.60 17.28
C GLN A 17 17.73 9.69 17.90
N GLU A 18 17.84 9.67 19.22
CA GLU A 18 19.12 9.66 19.92
C GLU A 18 19.97 8.44 19.53
N ALA A 19 19.36 7.26 19.40
CA ALA A 19 20.05 6.05 18.95
C ALA A 19 20.54 6.19 17.50
N ALA A 20 19.76 6.81 16.61
CA ALA A 20 20.16 7.06 15.22
C ALA A 20 21.33 8.06 15.14
N GLU A 21 21.32 9.12 15.94
CA GLU A 21 22.39 10.11 15.99
C GLU A 21 23.72 9.54 16.52
N HIS A 22 23.66 8.63 17.49
CA HIS A 22 24.83 8.03 18.14
C HIS A 22 25.19 6.63 17.57
N GLY A 23 24.37 6.09 16.67
CA GLY A 23 24.43 4.70 16.20
C GLY A 23 25.64 4.33 15.34
N HIS A 24 26.45 5.30 14.91
CA HIS A 24 27.66 5.03 14.10
C HIS A 24 28.70 4.12 14.78
N SER A 25 28.63 3.97 16.09
CA SER A 25 29.58 3.14 16.85
C SER A 25 29.12 1.70 17.13
N CYS A 26 27.84 1.39 16.98
CA CYS A 26 27.26 0.07 17.31
C CYS A 26 26.19 -0.40 16.31
N GLY A 27 25.94 0.33 15.24
CA GLY A 27 25.00 -0.05 14.18
C GLY A 27 25.54 -1.19 13.30
N LEU A 28 24.62 -1.97 12.73
CA LEU A 28 24.96 -2.92 11.67
C LEU A 28 25.00 -2.19 10.32
N ASP A 29 25.95 -2.59 9.47
CA ASP A 29 25.99 -2.10 8.09
C ASP A 29 24.72 -2.58 7.36
N TYR A 30 23.94 -1.63 6.86
CA TYR A 30 22.70 -1.91 6.14
C TYR A 30 22.91 -2.82 4.91
N ALA A 31 24.08 -2.78 4.28
CA ALA A 31 24.41 -3.64 3.16
C ALA A 31 24.66 -5.12 3.56
N GLN A 32 24.90 -5.38 4.85
CA GLN A 32 25.24 -6.71 5.38
C GLN A 32 24.04 -7.40 6.05
N VAL A 33 22.88 -6.75 6.12
CA VAL A 33 21.69 -7.34 6.75
C VAL A 33 20.66 -7.80 5.72
N CYS A 34 19.94 -8.87 6.05
CA CYS A 34 18.77 -9.28 5.28
C CYS A 34 17.61 -8.31 5.58
N LYS A 35 17.11 -7.66 4.54
CA LYS A 35 16.05 -6.65 4.65
C LYS A 35 14.68 -7.33 4.55
N CYS A 36 13.99 -7.45 5.66
CA CYS A 36 12.59 -7.84 5.66
C CYS A 36 11.69 -6.61 5.38
N ALA A 37 10.43 -6.88 5.03
CA ALA A 37 9.42 -5.81 5.07
C ALA A 37 9.39 -5.14 6.46
N PRO A 38 9.13 -3.84 6.57
CA PRO A 38 9.07 -3.16 7.86
C PRO A 38 7.97 -3.72 8.77
N ILE A 39 6.89 -4.26 8.19
CA ILE A 39 5.87 -5.06 8.89
C ILE A 39 5.76 -6.41 8.17
N PRO A 40 6.59 -7.43 8.55
CA PRO A 40 6.57 -8.73 7.88
C PRO A 40 5.22 -9.45 8.03
N HIS A 41 4.55 -9.29 9.16
CA HIS A 41 3.27 -9.91 9.46
C HIS A 41 2.26 -8.81 9.82
N PRO A 42 1.41 -8.38 8.87
CA PRO A 42 0.37 -7.40 9.13
C PRO A 42 -0.60 -7.81 10.24
N VAL A 43 -1.18 -6.83 10.89
CA VAL A 43 -2.28 -7.04 11.86
C VAL A 43 -3.57 -7.22 11.07
N GLY A 44 -3.97 -8.44 10.82
CA GLY A 44 -5.10 -8.75 9.96
C GLY A 44 -4.77 -8.67 8.46
N ASN A 45 -5.77 -8.58 7.62
CA ASN A 45 -5.60 -8.38 6.19
C ASN A 45 -5.19 -6.93 5.87
N VAL A 46 -4.57 -6.74 4.71
CA VAL A 46 -4.34 -5.39 4.16
C VAL A 46 -5.64 -4.92 3.51
N ILE A 47 -6.09 -3.72 3.85
CA ILE A 47 -7.26 -3.09 3.24
C ILE A 47 -6.80 -2.34 2.00
N CYS A 48 -7.46 -2.59 0.89
CA CYS A 48 -7.07 -2.08 -0.43
C CYS A 48 -8.19 -1.27 -1.06
N LEU A 49 -7.81 -0.29 -1.89
CA LEU A 49 -8.73 0.45 -2.74
C LEU A 49 -8.53 0.07 -4.22
N GLY A 50 -9.64 -0.23 -4.90
CA GLY A 50 -9.68 -0.41 -6.35
C GLY A 50 -9.98 0.91 -7.05
N GLU A 51 -9.37 1.10 -8.24
CA GLU A 51 -9.66 2.20 -9.18
C GLU A 51 -9.68 3.61 -8.56
N ASN A 52 -8.83 3.86 -7.57
CA ASN A 52 -8.84 5.12 -6.82
C ASN A 52 -8.08 6.26 -7.52
N TYR A 53 -7.16 5.99 -8.45
CA TYR A 53 -6.50 7.02 -9.25
C TYR A 53 -7.33 7.37 -10.49
N MET A 54 -7.58 8.65 -10.72
CA MET A 54 -8.42 9.14 -11.83
C MET A 54 -7.95 8.65 -13.19
N GLN A 55 -6.65 8.72 -13.48
CA GLN A 55 -6.09 8.24 -14.74
C GLN A 55 -6.18 6.71 -14.89
N HIS A 56 -6.04 5.97 -13.80
CA HIS A 56 -6.18 4.51 -13.81
C HIS A 56 -7.63 4.10 -14.08
N ALA A 57 -8.60 4.77 -13.46
CA ALA A 57 -10.01 4.55 -13.74
C ALA A 57 -10.33 4.82 -15.23
N GLU A 58 -9.88 5.95 -15.80
CA GLU A 58 -10.05 6.25 -17.22
C GLU A 58 -9.44 5.16 -18.12
N GLU A 59 -8.24 4.69 -17.79
CA GLU A 59 -7.55 3.60 -18.51
C GLU A 59 -8.36 2.29 -18.44
N SER A 60 -8.89 1.93 -17.27
CA SER A 60 -9.72 0.75 -17.03
C SER A 60 -11.02 0.79 -17.84
N TYR A 61 -11.74 1.90 -17.81
CA TYR A 61 -12.97 2.09 -18.58
C TYR A 61 -12.72 2.03 -20.09
N ARG A 62 -11.62 2.64 -20.57
CA ARG A 62 -11.20 2.55 -21.97
C ARG A 62 -10.91 1.10 -22.40
N PHE A 63 -10.24 0.33 -21.55
CA PHE A 63 -9.96 -1.08 -21.81
C PHE A 63 -11.24 -1.92 -21.86
N GLN A 64 -12.19 -1.64 -20.96
CA GLN A 64 -13.50 -2.31 -20.92
C GLN A 64 -14.44 -1.82 -22.04
N LYS A 65 -14.08 -0.81 -22.81
CA LYS A 65 -14.90 -0.16 -23.85
C LYS A 65 -16.22 0.38 -23.31
N VAL A 66 -16.18 0.95 -22.11
CA VAL A 66 -17.30 1.60 -21.43
C VAL A 66 -17.00 3.10 -21.34
N ASP A 67 -18.02 3.93 -21.47
CA ASP A 67 -17.86 5.38 -21.33
C ASP A 67 -17.51 5.78 -19.89
N TYR A 68 -16.44 6.56 -19.76
CA TYR A 68 -16.01 7.08 -18.48
C TYR A 68 -16.61 8.48 -18.26
N HIS A 69 -17.34 8.66 -17.17
CA HIS A 69 -18.02 9.91 -16.86
C HIS A 69 -17.29 10.82 -15.86
N GLY A 70 -16.05 10.44 -15.46
CA GLY A 70 -15.22 11.27 -14.56
C GLY A 70 -15.61 11.20 -13.08
N GLU A 71 -16.58 10.37 -12.71
CA GLU A 71 -17.12 10.28 -11.35
C GLU A 71 -16.97 8.86 -10.79
N GLN A 72 -16.60 8.79 -9.52
CA GLN A 72 -16.65 7.57 -8.72
C GLN A 72 -17.40 7.87 -7.43
N PRO A 73 -18.69 7.48 -7.36
CA PRO A 73 -19.55 7.92 -6.25
C PRO A 73 -19.19 7.25 -4.91
N TYR A 74 -18.57 6.08 -4.94
CA TYR A 74 -18.18 5.30 -3.76
C TYR A 74 -16.82 4.65 -3.96
N ALA A 75 -16.04 4.56 -2.87
CA ALA A 75 -14.77 3.85 -2.87
C ALA A 75 -14.99 2.33 -3.01
N VAL A 76 -14.15 1.68 -3.80
CA VAL A 76 -14.16 0.23 -3.96
C VAL A 76 -13.15 -0.37 -2.99
N TYR A 77 -13.62 -0.90 -1.87
CA TYR A 77 -12.79 -1.56 -0.88
C TYR A 77 -12.73 -3.06 -1.11
N PHE A 78 -11.56 -3.63 -0.88
CA PHE A 78 -11.38 -5.08 -0.84
C PHE A 78 -10.24 -5.47 0.11
N ASP A 79 -10.24 -6.72 0.52
CA ASP A 79 -9.23 -7.31 1.39
C ASP A 79 -8.14 -8.00 0.57
N LYS A 80 -6.90 -7.90 1.04
CA LYS A 80 -5.76 -8.69 0.61
C LYS A 80 -5.22 -9.48 1.80
N LYS A 81 -5.33 -10.81 1.72
CA LYS A 81 -4.75 -11.68 2.75
C LYS A 81 -3.24 -11.71 2.58
N VAL A 82 -2.53 -11.37 3.63
CA VAL A 82 -1.06 -11.37 3.66
C VAL A 82 -0.57 -12.18 4.84
N LEU A 83 -0.04 -13.36 4.59
CA LEU A 83 0.59 -14.16 5.63
C LEU A 83 1.94 -13.56 6.03
N ARG A 84 2.73 -13.17 5.01
CA ARG A 84 4.02 -12.50 5.16
C ARG A 84 4.23 -11.51 4.02
N ALA A 85 4.52 -10.27 4.36
CA ALA A 85 4.94 -9.26 3.39
C ALA A 85 6.40 -9.49 2.97
N LEU A 86 6.70 -9.31 1.70
CA LEU A 86 8.05 -9.32 1.17
C LEU A 86 8.76 -7.99 1.41
N GLY A 87 10.05 -8.07 1.72
CA GLY A 87 10.95 -6.92 1.82
C GLY A 87 11.67 -6.61 0.52
N ASP A 88 12.53 -5.59 0.58
CA ASP A 88 13.37 -5.18 -0.54
C ASP A 88 14.34 -6.28 -0.99
N GLY A 89 14.31 -6.63 -2.28
CA GLY A 89 15.14 -7.66 -2.89
C GLY A 89 14.63 -9.09 -2.74
N GLU A 90 13.50 -9.34 -2.05
CA GLU A 90 12.89 -10.67 -1.99
C GLU A 90 12.14 -11.00 -3.29
N ALA A 91 12.21 -12.27 -3.71
CA ALA A 91 11.57 -12.72 -4.93
C ALA A 91 10.06 -12.95 -4.73
N ILE A 92 9.28 -12.53 -5.72
CA ILE A 92 7.85 -12.84 -5.82
C ILE A 92 7.72 -14.20 -6.53
N ASP A 93 7.01 -15.16 -5.92
CA ASP A 93 6.59 -16.38 -6.60
C ASP A 93 5.40 -16.06 -7.50
N GLY A 94 5.59 -16.19 -8.80
CA GLY A 94 4.55 -15.88 -9.78
C GLY A 94 3.44 -16.93 -9.87
N HIS A 95 3.56 -18.07 -9.18
CA HIS A 95 2.62 -19.21 -9.25
C HIS A 95 2.26 -19.61 -10.69
N LEU A 96 3.28 -19.72 -11.56
CA LEU A 96 3.12 -19.87 -13.02
C LEU A 96 2.45 -21.18 -13.47
N ASP A 97 2.29 -22.15 -12.58
CA ASP A 97 1.46 -23.35 -12.76
C ASP A 97 -0.05 -23.05 -12.67
N PHE A 98 -0.42 -21.94 -12.05
CA PHE A 98 -1.79 -21.54 -11.77
C PHE A 98 -2.15 -20.16 -12.36
N VAL A 99 -1.19 -19.23 -12.39
CA VAL A 99 -1.34 -17.84 -12.86
C VAL A 99 -0.72 -17.68 -14.24
N SER A 100 -1.48 -17.15 -15.18
CA SER A 100 -0.99 -16.85 -16.54
C SER A 100 -0.81 -15.35 -16.81
N LYS A 101 -1.31 -14.48 -15.94
CA LYS A 101 -1.27 -13.02 -16.10
C LYS A 101 -0.89 -12.35 -14.78
N LEU A 102 0.41 -12.36 -14.48
CA LEU A 102 0.97 -11.64 -13.34
C LEU A 102 1.08 -10.16 -13.66
N ASP A 103 0.79 -9.29 -12.68
CA ASP A 103 0.88 -7.84 -12.83
C ASP A 103 1.36 -7.16 -11.56
N TYR A 104 1.90 -5.96 -11.69
CA TYR A 104 2.40 -5.09 -10.64
C TYR A 104 1.45 -3.91 -10.42
N GLU A 105 1.40 -3.42 -9.18
CA GLU A 105 0.68 -2.22 -8.79
C GLU A 105 1.43 -1.48 -7.71
N VAL A 106 2.11 -0.37 -8.07
CA VAL A 106 2.74 0.48 -7.05
C VAL A 106 1.68 1.29 -6.32
N GLU A 107 1.72 1.26 -4.98
CA GLU A 107 0.75 1.94 -4.13
C GLU A 107 1.40 2.64 -2.94
N LEU A 108 0.76 3.71 -2.46
CA LEU A 108 1.07 4.27 -1.15
C LEU A 108 0.47 3.36 -0.08
N ALA A 109 1.31 2.84 0.80
CA ALA A 109 0.89 2.14 2.01
C ALA A 109 0.83 3.12 3.19
N VAL A 110 -0.28 3.10 3.90
CA VAL A 110 -0.54 3.91 5.09
C VAL A 110 -0.69 2.99 6.28
N VAL A 111 0.02 3.27 7.35
CA VAL A 111 0.01 2.46 8.58
C VAL A 111 -0.64 3.26 9.69
N LEU A 112 -1.66 2.70 10.33
CA LEU A 112 -2.30 3.34 11.48
C LEU A 112 -1.47 3.15 12.76
N GLY A 113 -1.36 4.21 13.55
CA GLY A 113 -0.64 4.25 14.83
C GLY A 113 -1.51 4.06 16.06
N ARG A 114 -2.83 4.17 15.88
CA ARG A 114 -3.85 4.07 16.95
C ARG A 114 -5.06 3.33 16.44
N ASP A 115 -5.83 2.75 17.36
CA ASP A 115 -7.14 2.18 17.03
C ASP A 115 -8.08 3.30 16.58
N ALA A 116 -8.64 3.16 15.38
CA ALA A 116 -9.52 4.15 14.76
C ALA A 116 -10.95 3.62 14.73
N LEU A 117 -11.87 4.33 15.40
CA LEU A 117 -13.32 4.11 15.39
C LEU A 117 -14.00 5.47 15.46
N HIS A 118 -14.96 5.73 14.58
CA HIS A 118 -15.69 7.00 14.45
C HIS A 118 -14.77 8.21 14.30
N VAL A 119 -13.71 8.09 13.48
CA VAL A 119 -12.72 9.14 13.26
C VAL A 119 -13.26 10.14 12.22
N ARG A 120 -13.23 11.44 12.55
CA ARG A 120 -13.57 12.50 11.60
C ARG A 120 -12.42 12.76 10.63
N GLU A 121 -12.71 13.17 9.42
CA GLU A 121 -11.68 13.42 8.39
C GLU A 121 -10.58 14.37 8.86
N GLU A 122 -10.93 15.44 9.57
CA GLU A 122 -9.97 16.39 10.09
C GLU A 122 -8.99 15.80 11.12
N ASP A 123 -9.39 14.77 11.84
CA ASP A 123 -8.60 14.14 12.91
C ASP A 123 -7.72 12.98 12.41
N VAL A 124 -7.92 12.49 11.18
CA VAL A 124 -7.24 11.28 10.65
C VAL A 124 -5.72 11.38 10.75
N GLY A 125 -5.14 12.57 10.56
CA GLY A 125 -3.70 12.77 10.66
C GLY A 125 -3.11 12.28 12.00
N ASP A 126 -3.85 12.38 13.10
CA ASP A 126 -3.43 11.97 14.44
C ASP A 126 -3.42 10.43 14.63
N TYR A 127 -4.02 9.70 13.70
CA TYR A 127 -4.12 8.23 13.72
C TYR A 127 -3.06 7.55 12.84
N ILE A 128 -2.37 8.29 12.00
CA ILE A 128 -1.37 7.72 11.09
C ILE A 128 -0.02 7.59 11.79
N PHE A 129 0.56 6.39 11.76
CA PHE A 129 1.92 6.13 12.19
C PHE A 129 2.94 6.59 11.15
N GLY A 130 2.68 6.26 9.87
CA GLY A 130 3.59 6.59 8.80
C GLY A 130 3.18 5.98 7.46
N TYR A 131 4.06 6.17 6.49
CA TYR A 131 3.87 5.82 5.10
C TYR A 131 4.99 4.93 4.58
N SER A 132 4.67 4.07 3.62
CA SER A 132 5.63 3.24 2.91
C SER A 132 5.18 3.08 1.45
N VAL A 133 5.99 2.40 0.64
CA VAL A 133 5.60 1.96 -0.69
C VAL A 133 5.22 0.49 -0.62
N ALA A 134 4.17 0.11 -1.36
CA ALA A 134 3.76 -1.27 -1.53
C ALA A 134 3.66 -1.64 -3.00
N ASN A 135 3.73 -2.94 -3.27
CA ASN A 135 3.37 -3.53 -4.56
C ASN A 135 2.20 -4.49 -4.33
N ASP A 136 1.02 -4.13 -4.84
CA ASP A 136 -0.19 -4.96 -4.83
C ASP A 136 -0.17 -5.94 -6.01
N VAL A 137 0.71 -6.93 -5.94
CA VAL A 137 0.87 -7.94 -7.00
C VAL A 137 -0.45 -8.64 -7.27
N SER A 138 -0.78 -8.83 -8.55
CA SER A 138 -2.10 -9.25 -8.99
C SER A 138 -2.00 -10.38 -10.03
N ALA A 139 -2.77 -11.46 -9.83
CA ALA A 139 -3.05 -12.48 -10.83
C ALA A 139 -4.34 -12.10 -11.58
N ARG A 140 -4.21 -11.40 -12.71
CA ARG A 140 -5.34 -10.82 -13.43
C ARG A 140 -6.34 -11.84 -13.94
N ASP A 141 -5.86 -12.96 -14.45
CA ASP A 141 -6.72 -14.06 -14.93
C ASP A 141 -7.54 -14.69 -13.79
N VAL A 142 -6.96 -14.81 -12.60
CA VAL A 142 -7.66 -15.29 -11.40
C VAL A 142 -8.69 -14.27 -10.92
N GLN A 143 -8.29 -12.97 -10.86
CA GLN A 143 -9.15 -11.85 -10.48
C GLN A 143 -10.42 -11.81 -11.36
N TYR A 144 -10.27 -11.85 -12.69
CA TYR A 144 -11.40 -11.80 -13.61
C TYR A 144 -12.30 -13.03 -13.53
N ARG A 145 -11.70 -14.22 -13.41
CA ARG A 145 -12.44 -15.49 -13.30
C ARG A 145 -13.43 -15.48 -12.14
N HIS A 146 -13.02 -14.94 -11.00
CA HIS A 146 -13.81 -14.92 -9.78
C HIS A 146 -14.66 -13.66 -9.61
N LYS A 147 -14.51 -12.64 -10.47
CA LYS A 147 -15.21 -11.34 -10.37
C LYS A 147 -15.04 -10.66 -9.00
N GLN A 148 -13.99 -11.00 -8.29
CA GLN A 148 -13.62 -10.48 -6.98
C GLN A 148 -12.09 -10.39 -6.89
N ASN A 149 -11.60 -9.34 -6.24
CA ASN A 149 -10.16 -9.08 -6.16
C ASN A 149 -9.45 -10.07 -5.23
N PHE A 150 -10.12 -10.54 -4.19
CA PHE A 150 -9.53 -11.26 -3.06
C PHE A 150 -8.56 -12.37 -3.47
N LEU A 151 -8.99 -13.38 -4.23
CA LEU A 151 -8.13 -14.52 -4.55
C LEU A 151 -6.95 -14.12 -5.45
N GLY A 152 -7.19 -13.35 -6.51
CA GLY A 152 -6.14 -12.93 -7.45
C GLY A 152 -5.09 -11.99 -6.85
N LYS A 153 -5.37 -11.43 -5.67
CA LYS A 153 -4.47 -10.52 -4.96
C LYS A 153 -3.90 -11.08 -3.65
N SER A 154 -4.35 -12.28 -3.22
CA SER A 154 -4.00 -12.87 -1.93
C SER A 154 -3.13 -14.12 -2.01
N LEU A 155 -2.53 -14.40 -3.17
CA LEU A 155 -1.58 -15.50 -3.29
C LEU A 155 -0.34 -15.22 -2.44
N ASP A 156 0.32 -16.26 -1.94
CA ASP A 156 1.54 -16.10 -1.17
C ASP A 156 2.57 -15.29 -1.96
N THR A 157 3.32 -14.44 -1.29
CA THR A 157 4.28 -13.49 -1.86
C THR A 157 3.71 -12.31 -2.67
N PHE A 158 2.40 -12.19 -2.82
CA PHE A 158 1.78 -11.14 -3.63
C PHE A 158 1.67 -9.77 -2.94
N PHE A 159 2.35 -9.59 -1.81
CA PHE A 159 2.45 -8.30 -1.16
C PHE A 159 3.90 -7.99 -0.77
N ALA A 160 4.47 -6.98 -1.39
CA ALA A 160 5.75 -6.41 -1.01
C ALA A 160 5.56 -5.01 -0.42
N MET A 161 6.28 -4.69 0.65
CA MET A 161 6.19 -3.39 1.32
C MET A 161 7.56 -2.96 1.84
N GLY A 162 7.93 -1.72 1.63
CA GLY A 162 9.17 -1.16 2.17
C GLY A 162 9.88 -0.20 1.22
N PRO A 163 11.22 -0.01 1.40
CA PRO A 163 12.08 -0.71 2.37
C PRO A 163 11.91 -0.25 3.82
N VAL A 164 11.29 0.91 4.06
CA VAL A 164 11.11 1.53 5.38
C VAL A 164 9.69 2.07 5.54
N ILE A 165 9.31 2.42 6.77
CA ILE A 165 8.19 3.30 7.05
C ILE A 165 8.76 4.66 7.42
N VAL A 166 8.33 5.69 6.70
CA VAL A 166 8.59 7.10 7.07
C VAL A 166 7.47 7.55 7.99
N THR A 167 7.81 8.09 9.15
CA THR A 167 6.81 8.50 10.15
C THR A 167 5.99 9.70 9.66
N ALA A 168 4.73 9.77 10.10
CA ALA A 168 3.74 10.71 9.57
C ALA A 168 4.09 12.19 9.76
N ASP A 169 4.94 12.52 10.72
CA ASP A 169 5.39 13.89 10.97
C ASP A 169 6.32 14.47 9.89
N GLU A 170 6.89 13.62 9.01
CA GLU A 170 7.70 14.06 7.88
C GLU A 170 6.85 14.65 6.73
N PHE A 171 5.55 14.35 6.69
CA PHE A 171 4.67 14.77 5.60
C PHE A 171 3.33 15.30 6.10
N PRO A 172 2.69 16.25 5.36
CA PRO A 172 1.30 16.61 5.64
C PRO A 172 0.36 15.42 5.41
N CYS A 173 -0.80 15.42 6.05
CA CYS A 173 -1.87 14.46 5.80
C CYS A 173 -3.02 15.16 5.06
N PRO A 174 -3.43 14.67 3.86
CA PRO A 174 -2.81 13.61 3.04
C PRO A 174 -1.48 14.05 2.42
N PRO A 175 -0.55 13.14 2.17
CA PRO A 175 0.72 13.47 1.54
C PRO A 175 0.59 13.56 0.01
N ALA A 176 1.26 14.54 -0.62
CA ALA A 176 1.42 14.64 -2.07
C ALA A 176 2.83 14.20 -2.48
N LEU A 177 3.00 12.92 -2.75
CA LEU A 177 4.28 12.27 -3.00
C LEU A 177 4.36 11.71 -4.42
N SER A 178 5.52 11.83 -5.07
CA SER A 178 5.76 11.14 -6.35
C SER A 178 5.82 9.63 -6.12
N ILE A 179 5.03 8.87 -6.91
CA ILE A 179 4.99 7.42 -6.87
C ILE A 179 5.29 6.86 -8.26
N ARG A 180 6.20 5.88 -8.35
CA ARG A 180 6.68 5.33 -9.63
C ARG A 180 6.96 3.84 -9.53
N SER A 181 6.76 3.13 -10.65
CA SER A 181 7.25 1.77 -10.81
C SER A 181 8.09 1.62 -12.08
N PHE A 182 9.06 0.72 -12.01
CA PHE A 182 9.92 0.35 -13.13
C PHE A 182 9.91 -1.16 -13.30
N VAL A 183 9.85 -1.62 -14.55
CA VAL A 183 9.99 -3.03 -14.90
C VAL A 183 11.16 -3.15 -15.88
N ASN A 184 12.17 -3.93 -15.53
CA ASN A 184 13.40 -4.07 -16.33
C ASN A 184 14.07 -2.72 -16.69
N GLY A 185 14.01 -1.74 -15.78
CA GLY A 185 14.55 -0.40 -15.97
C GLY A 185 13.66 0.56 -16.75
N GLU A 186 12.52 0.11 -17.29
CA GLU A 186 11.55 0.96 -17.97
C GLU A 186 10.50 1.51 -16.99
N LEU A 187 10.29 2.83 -17.03
CA LEU A 187 9.24 3.49 -16.25
C LEU A 187 7.86 3.03 -16.73
N ARG A 188 7.07 2.45 -15.83
CA ARG A 188 5.73 1.94 -16.13
C ARG A 188 4.62 2.78 -15.52
N GLN A 189 4.73 3.08 -14.25
CA GLN A 189 3.77 3.93 -13.54
C GLN A 189 4.47 5.19 -13.06
N ASN A 190 3.82 6.34 -13.16
CA ASN A 190 4.35 7.62 -12.71
C ASN A 190 3.19 8.57 -12.38
N SER A 191 3.03 8.90 -11.12
CA SER A 191 1.94 9.77 -10.64
C SER A 191 2.33 10.48 -9.34
N VAL A 192 1.35 11.17 -8.76
CA VAL A 192 1.42 11.78 -7.43
C VAL A 192 0.26 11.24 -6.59
N THR A 193 0.49 11.04 -5.30
CA THR A 193 -0.47 10.37 -4.41
C THR A 193 -1.71 11.21 -4.07
N ASP A 194 -1.81 12.44 -4.54
CA ASP A 194 -2.98 13.30 -4.45
C ASP A 194 -3.93 13.22 -5.66
N GLN A 195 -3.54 12.48 -6.73
CA GLN A 195 -4.34 12.30 -7.94
C GLN A 195 -5.38 11.19 -7.81
N VAL A 196 -6.09 11.18 -6.69
CA VAL A 196 -7.04 10.14 -6.27
C VAL A 196 -8.45 10.71 -6.09
N PHE A 197 -9.47 9.85 -6.25
CA PHE A 197 -10.85 10.19 -5.92
C PHE A 197 -11.05 10.34 -4.41
N PHE A 198 -10.53 9.38 -3.66
CA PHE A 198 -10.67 9.31 -2.21
C PHE A 198 -9.30 9.38 -1.55
N ASN A 199 -9.03 10.45 -0.84
CA ASN A 199 -7.79 10.62 -0.10
C ASN A 199 -7.83 9.87 1.23
N ILE A 200 -6.70 9.75 1.89
CA ILE A 200 -6.58 8.96 3.12
C ILE A 200 -7.46 9.47 4.27
N ARG A 201 -7.82 10.76 4.32
CA ARG A 201 -8.74 11.29 5.33
C ARG A 201 -10.12 10.70 5.16
N HIS A 202 -10.63 10.74 3.91
CA HIS A 202 -11.91 10.13 3.57
C HIS A 202 -11.91 8.63 3.86
N ILE A 203 -10.90 7.90 3.39
CA ILE A 203 -10.80 6.44 3.53
C ILE A 203 -10.87 6.00 4.99
N VAL A 204 -10.04 6.58 5.87
CA VAL A 204 -10.02 6.20 7.28
C VAL A 204 -11.30 6.62 7.99
N SER A 205 -11.82 7.81 7.69
CA SER A 205 -13.08 8.29 8.25
C SER A 205 -14.23 7.36 7.87
N GLU A 206 -14.41 7.04 6.59
CA GLU A 206 -15.49 6.18 6.10
C GLU A 206 -15.42 4.78 6.70
N LEU A 207 -14.28 4.11 6.62
CA LEU A 207 -14.09 2.75 7.16
C LEU A 207 -14.31 2.69 8.67
N SER A 208 -13.86 3.71 9.40
CA SER A 208 -14.00 3.74 10.86
C SER A 208 -15.39 4.07 11.38
N GLN A 209 -16.37 4.39 10.51
CA GLN A 209 -17.75 4.65 10.95
C GLN A 209 -18.40 3.42 11.58
N GLY A 210 -18.08 2.23 11.11
CA GLY A 210 -18.74 1.00 11.56
C GLY A 210 -17.79 -0.13 11.93
N MET A 211 -16.48 0.01 11.70
CA MET A 211 -15.50 -0.99 12.09
C MET A 211 -14.29 -0.36 12.78
N THR A 212 -13.78 -1.03 13.80
CA THR A 212 -12.52 -0.61 14.43
C THR A 212 -11.34 -1.03 13.54
N LEU A 213 -10.53 -0.06 13.17
CA LEU A 213 -9.25 -0.28 12.50
C LEU A 213 -8.15 -0.27 13.58
N PRO A 214 -7.59 -1.41 13.97
CA PRO A 214 -6.59 -1.45 15.04
C PRO A 214 -5.27 -0.79 14.65
N ALA A 215 -4.51 -0.32 15.62
CA ALA A 215 -3.14 0.16 15.42
C ALA A 215 -2.30 -0.93 14.72
N GLY A 216 -1.55 -0.54 13.69
CA GLY A 216 -0.83 -1.45 12.81
C GLY A 216 -1.62 -1.90 11.58
N THR A 217 -2.89 -1.51 11.43
CA THR A 217 -3.64 -1.71 10.18
C THR A 217 -2.87 -1.06 9.03
N ILE A 218 -2.74 -1.79 7.92
CA ILE A 218 -2.17 -1.30 6.67
C ILE A 218 -3.29 -1.06 5.68
N LEU A 219 -3.31 0.13 5.11
CA LEU A 219 -4.18 0.54 4.01
C LEU A 219 -3.30 0.79 2.79
N ILE A 220 -3.71 0.33 1.61
CA ILE A 220 -3.08 0.71 0.33
C ILE A 220 -4.09 1.46 -0.52
N THR A 221 -3.65 2.57 -1.12
CA THR A 221 -4.55 3.64 -1.59
C THR A 221 -4.95 3.53 -3.05
N GLY A 222 -4.69 2.40 -3.67
CA GLY A 222 -4.88 2.21 -5.10
C GLY A 222 -3.63 2.54 -5.91
N THR A 223 -3.60 2.06 -7.14
CA THR A 223 -2.48 2.17 -8.06
C THR A 223 -2.74 3.21 -9.15
N PRO A 224 -1.73 3.96 -9.62
CA PRO A 224 -1.87 4.83 -10.79
C PRO A 224 -1.91 4.03 -12.11
N ALA A 225 -2.24 4.72 -13.21
CA ALA A 225 -2.20 4.19 -14.56
C ALA A 225 -0.84 3.59 -14.93
N GLY A 226 -0.81 2.67 -15.90
CA GLY A 226 0.40 2.02 -16.41
C GLY A 226 0.61 0.60 -15.89
N VAL A 227 -0.41 -0.03 -15.31
CA VAL A 227 -0.37 -1.47 -14.98
C VAL A 227 -0.20 -2.32 -16.23
N GLY A 228 0.45 -3.48 -16.11
CA GLY A 228 0.80 -4.33 -17.25
C GLY A 228 -0.39 -4.80 -18.08
N MET A 229 -1.50 -5.12 -17.44
CA MET A 229 -2.72 -5.56 -18.09
C MET A 229 -3.31 -4.52 -19.05
N LEU A 230 -3.36 -3.26 -18.64
CA LEU A 230 -4.00 -2.18 -19.42
C LEU A 230 -3.04 -1.63 -20.48
N SER A 231 -1.74 -1.74 -20.25
CA SER A 231 -0.70 -1.36 -21.21
C SER A 231 -0.33 -2.47 -22.21
N LEU A 232 -1.06 -3.62 -22.19
CA LEU A 232 -0.85 -4.77 -23.06
C LEU A 232 0.57 -5.38 -23.04
N ILE A 233 1.23 -5.30 -21.90
CA ILE A 233 2.57 -5.83 -21.71
C ILE A 233 2.48 -7.19 -21.02
N HIS A 234 3.15 -8.17 -21.58
CA HIS A 234 3.39 -9.46 -20.92
C HIS A 234 4.68 -9.33 -20.10
N ILE A 235 4.58 -9.55 -18.81
CA ILE A 235 5.71 -9.58 -17.88
C ILE A 235 6.23 -11.01 -17.81
#